data_7818d0b458116e8d8df8be36ce5a14de
#
_entry.id   7818d0b458116e8d8df8be36ce5a14de
#
_cell.length_a   1.000
_cell.length_b   1.000
_cell.length_c   1.000
_cell.angle_alpha   90.00
_cell.angle_beta   90.00
_cell.angle_gamma   90.00
#
_symmetry.space_group_name_H-M   'P 1'
#
loop_
_entity.id
_entity.type
_entity.pdbx_description
1 polymer ?
#
loop_
_entity_poly.entity_id
_entity_poly.type
_entity_poly.pdbx_seq_one_letter_code
_entity_poly.pdbx_strand_id
1 'polypeptide(L)'
;IAISGNRIVGVGTYHGRKEVDLHGKYVCPGLIDGHIHIESSMLCGPAFEQAVLPHGTTAVVTDPHEISNVAGLEGLDFMLETTKNLTLSVYFMLPSCVPATDLDESGAVLNAEQLRPYYGDPRVLGLAELMNAYGTVRCDPKILQKIRDCTEAGKIVDGHAPLLSDKDR
;
A
#
# COMPACT_ATOMS: atom_id res chain seq x y z
N ILE A 1 9.56 -17.85 -23.13
CA ILE A 1 9.43 -17.87 -21.66
C ILE A 1 8.66 -19.12 -21.29
N ALA A 2 9.22 -19.96 -20.42
CA ALA A 2 8.58 -21.15 -19.89
C ALA A 2 8.05 -20.88 -18.48
N ILE A 3 6.79 -21.26 -18.22
CA ILE A 3 6.10 -21.06 -16.96
C ILE A 3 5.58 -22.41 -16.46
N SER A 4 5.80 -22.70 -15.18
CA SER A 4 5.23 -23.87 -14.49
C SER A 4 4.57 -23.42 -13.19
N GLY A 5 3.26 -23.62 -13.10
CA GLY A 5 2.46 -23.06 -12.02
C GLY A 5 2.55 -21.52 -12.03
N ASN A 6 2.99 -20.95 -10.92
CA ASN A 6 3.15 -19.50 -10.74
C ASN A 6 4.61 -19.02 -10.87
N ARG A 7 5.51 -19.82 -11.48
CA ARG A 7 6.94 -19.50 -11.59
C ARG A 7 7.42 -19.51 -13.03
N ILE A 8 8.28 -18.58 -13.36
CA ILE A 8 9.08 -18.60 -14.58
C ILE A 8 10.20 -19.63 -14.34
N VAL A 9 10.25 -20.67 -15.18
CA VAL A 9 11.26 -21.74 -15.10
C VAL A 9 12.41 -21.55 -16.08
N GLY A 10 12.24 -20.68 -17.08
CA GLY A 10 13.32 -20.35 -18.00
C GLY A 10 12.93 -19.41 -19.14
N VAL A 11 13.96 -18.86 -19.77
CA VAL A 11 13.87 -18.05 -20.98
C VAL A 11 14.76 -18.72 -22.02
N GLY A 12 14.20 -19.04 -23.20
CA GLY A 12 14.88 -19.76 -24.26
C GLY A 12 13.90 -20.57 -25.07
N THR A 13 14.39 -21.62 -25.73
CA THR A 13 13.57 -22.56 -26.50
C THR A 13 13.04 -23.68 -25.61
N TYR A 14 11.76 -23.67 -25.37
CA TYR A 14 11.04 -24.63 -24.52
C TYR A 14 9.80 -25.11 -25.26
N HIS A 15 9.35 -26.32 -24.94
CA HIS A 15 8.05 -26.85 -25.35
C HIS A 15 7.17 -27.05 -24.12
N GLY A 16 5.89 -26.66 -24.22
CA GLY A 16 4.93 -26.75 -23.15
C GLY A 16 3.62 -27.43 -23.57
N ARG A 17 2.79 -27.80 -22.61
CA ARG A 17 1.44 -28.31 -22.88
C ARG A 17 0.56 -27.28 -23.56
N LYS A 18 0.81 -26.02 -23.33
CA LYS A 18 0.13 -24.88 -23.95
C LYS A 18 1.20 -23.89 -24.38
N GLU A 19 1.18 -23.56 -25.64
CA GLU A 19 2.07 -22.56 -26.22
C GLU A 19 1.24 -21.38 -26.71
N VAL A 20 1.72 -20.17 -26.48
CA VAL A 20 1.09 -18.94 -26.93
C VAL A 20 2.09 -18.18 -27.78
N ASP A 21 1.79 -18.09 -29.09
CA ASP A 21 2.56 -17.24 -29.99
C ASP A 21 2.13 -15.77 -29.81
N LEU A 22 3.07 -14.93 -29.49
CA LEU A 22 2.84 -13.49 -29.29
C LEU A 22 3.10 -12.67 -30.58
N HIS A 23 3.41 -13.35 -31.69
CA HIS A 23 3.62 -12.73 -33.01
C HIS A 23 4.65 -11.58 -32.96
N GLY A 24 5.77 -11.82 -32.27
CA GLY A 24 6.86 -10.81 -32.14
C GLY A 24 6.62 -9.72 -31.10
N LYS A 25 5.54 -9.78 -30.31
CA LYS A 25 5.33 -8.84 -29.20
C LYS A 25 6.29 -9.10 -28.06
N TYR A 26 6.61 -8.05 -27.33
CA TYR A 26 7.42 -8.13 -26.11
C TYR A 26 6.59 -8.58 -24.91
N VAL A 27 7.25 -9.28 -23.99
CA VAL A 27 6.69 -9.66 -22.69
C VAL A 27 7.56 -9.02 -21.60
N CYS A 28 6.92 -8.38 -20.67
CA CYS A 28 7.56 -7.83 -19.47
C CYS A 28 6.75 -8.22 -18.23
N PRO A 29 7.34 -8.12 -17.03
CA PRO A 29 6.56 -8.20 -15.79
C PRO A 29 5.44 -7.17 -15.79
N GLY A 30 4.35 -7.46 -15.08
CA GLY A 30 3.30 -6.48 -14.84
C GLY A 30 3.82 -5.27 -14.08
N LEU A 31 3.21 -4.11 -14.33
CA LEU A 31 3.56 -2.86 -13.64
C LEU A 31 3.15 -2.94 -12.18
N ILE A 32 3.95 -2.31 -11.32
CA ILE A 32 3.68 -2.13 -9.89
C ILE A 32 3.54 -0.63 -9.64
N ASP A 33 2.39 -0.22 -9.11
CA ASP A 33 2.24 1.12 -8.56
C ASP A 33 2.69 1.10 -7.10
N GLY A 34 3.78 1.77 -6.81
CA GLY A 34 4.42 1.74 -5.49
C GLY A 34 3.77 2.66 -4.46
N HIS A 35 2.85 3.53 -4.86
CA HIS A 35 2.15 4.43 -3.95
C HIS A 35 0.85 4.94 -4.57
N ILE A 36 -0.28 4.57 -4.00
CA ILE A 36 -1.60 5.00 -4.46
C ILE A 36 -2.60 5.09 -3.31
N HIS A 37 -3.60 5.95 -3.48
CA HIS A 37 -4.82 6.00 -2.66
C HIS A 37 -5.97 5.51 -3.53
N ILE A 38 -6.38 4.26 -3.35
CA ILE A 38 -7.46 3.65 -4.18
C ILE A 38 -8.75 4.45 -4.02
N GLU A 39 -9.06 4.89 -2.83
CA GLU A 39 -10.25 5.68 -2.51
C GLU A 39 -10.31 7.04 -3.24
N SER A 40 -9.16 7.66 -3.53
CA SER A 40 -9.09 8.90 -4.34
C SER A 40 -9.64 8.71 -5.75
N SER A 41 -9.63 7.50 -6.27
CA SER A 41 -10.25 7.18 -7.56
C SER A 41 -11.78 7.13 -7.50
N MET A 42 -12.38 7.22 -6.30
CA MET A 42 -13.80 6.99 -6.02
C MET A 42 -14.29 5.59 -6.41
N LEU A 43 -13.37 4.62 -6.50
CA LEU A 43 -13.64 3.21 -6.78
C LEU A 43 -13.35 2.36 -5.54
N CYS A 44 -14.09 1.28 -5.37
CA CYS A 44 -13.74 0.22 -4.44
C CYS A 44 -12.85 -0.83 -5.13
N GLY A 45 -12.22 -1.70 -4.35
CA GLY A 45 -11.22 -2.68 -4.82
C GLY A 45 -11.58 -3.39 -6.12
N PRO A 46 -12.75 -4.05 -6.26
CA PRO A 46 -13.12 -4.76 -7.50
C PRO A 46 -13.28 -3.86 -8.72
N ALA A 47 -13.83 -2.66 -8.57
CA ALA A 47 -13.96 -1.71 -9.67
C ALA A 47 -12.61 -1.10 -10.05
N PHE A 48 -11.75 -0.85 -9.07
CA PHE A 48 -10.40 -0.39 -9.28
C PHE A 48 -9.57 -1.43 -10.06
N GLU A 49 -9.66 -2.71 -9.67
CA GLU A 49 -9.02 -3.81 -10.42
C GLU A 49 -9.42 -3.78 -11.90
N GLN A 50 -10.72 -3.68 -12.19
CA GLN A 50 -11.21 -3.63 -13.56
C GLN A 50 -10.68 -2.43 -14.35
N ALA A 51 -10.43 -1.32 -13.68
CA ALA A 51 -9.88 -0.13 -14.29
C ALA A 51 -8.39 -0.26 -14.63
N VAL A 52 -7.58 -0.88 -13.76
CA VAL A 52 -6.11 -0.81 -13.89
C VAL A 52 -5.48 -2.04 -14.55
N LEU A 53 -6.03 -3.25 -14.36
CA LEU A 53 -5.47 -4.48 -14.94
C LEU A 53 -5.35 -4.45 -16.46
N PRO A 54 -6.33 -3.93 -17.24
CA PRO A 54 -6.22 -3.86 -18.70
C PRO A 54 -5.07 -2.98 -19.19
N HIS A 55 -4.58 -2.08 -18.33
CA HIS A 55 -3.46 -1.19 -18.62
C HIS A 55 -2.10 -1.74 -18.14
N GLY A 56 -2.10 -2.95 -17.57
CA GLY A 56 -0.86 -3.67 -17.22
C GLY A 56 -0.41 -3.51 -15.78
N THR A 57 -1.13 -2.78 -14.93
CA THR A 57 -0.85 -2.72 -13.49
C THR A 57 -1.34 -3.99 -12.83
N THR A 58 -0.43 -4.77 -12.26
CA THR A 58 -0.72 -6.08 -11.65
C THR A 58 -0.54 -6.09 -10.13
N ALA A 59 0.09 -5.06 -9.58
CA ALA A 59 0.22 -4.88 -8.14
C ALA A 59 0.18 -3.39 -7.78
N VAL A 60 -0.33 -3.09 -6.59
CA VAL A 60 -0.33 -1.74 -6.03
C VAL A 60 0.03 -1.78 -4.56
N VAL A 61 0.65 -0.72 -4.07
CA VAL A 61 0.87 -0.44 -2.65
C VAL A 61 -0.01 0.75 -2.29
N THR A 62 -1.05 0.52 -1.49
CA THR A 62 -2.03 1.55 -1.15
C THR A 62 -1.85 2.05 0.28
N ASP A 63 -2.04 3.35 0.48
CA ASP A 63 -2.21 3.99 1.78
C ASP A 63 -3.67 4.45 1.92
N PRO A 64 -4.52 3.72 2.67
CA PRO A 64 -5.94 4.03 2.79
C PRO A 64 -6.22 5.09 3.87
N HIS A 65 -5.42 6.16 3.96
CA HIS A 65 -5.62 7.17 4.99
C HIS A 65 -6.86 8.04 4.76
N GLU A 66 -7.27 8.23 3.51
CA GLU A 66 -8.45 9.05 3.20
C GLU A 66 -9.73 8.40 3.75
N ILE A 67 -9.98 7.13 3.45
CA ILE A 67 -11.13 6.42 4.02
C ILE A 67 -10.99 6.26 5.55
N SER A 68 -9.77 6.11 6.05
CA SER A 68 -9.51 6.03 7.49
C SER A 68 -9.79 7.35 8.20
N ASN A 69 -9.58 8.50 7.56
CA ASN A 69 -10.01 9.81 8.09
C ASN A 69 -11.53 9.92 8.23
N VAL A 70 -12.29 9.23 7.40
CA VAL A 70 -13.76 9.24 7.43
C VAL A 70 -14.32 8.19 8.39
N ALA A 71 -13.82 6.96 8.31
CA ALA A 71 -14.42 5.79 8.94
C ALA A 71 -13.47 5.03 9.91
N GLY A 72 -12.29 5.54 10.18
CA GLY A 72 -11.35 4.92 11.12
C GLY A 72 -10.93 3.51 10.71
N LEU A 73 -10.91 2.61 11.69
CA LEU A 73 -10.56 1.21 11.46
C LEU A 73 -11.56 0.48 10.56
N GLU A 74 -12.84 0.84 10.60
CA GLU A 74 -13.85 0.24 9.72
C GLU A 74 -13.54 0.52 8.25
N GLY A 75 -13.00 1.71 7.94
CA GLY A 75 -12.52 2.05 6.60
C GLY A 75 -11.32 1.21 6.17
N LEU A 76 -10.36 1.03 7.07
CA LEU A 76 -9.19 0.17 6.83
C LEU A 76 -9.61 -1.29 6.62
N ASP A 77 -10.48 -1.82 7.48
CA ASP A 77 -11.00 -3.18 7.38
C ASP A 77 -11.76 -3.39 6.06
N PHE A 78 -12.59 -2.42 5.66
CA PHE A 78 -13.28 -2.45 4.38
C PHE A 78 -12.31 -2.56 3.19
N MET A 79 -11.24 -1.78 3.18
CA MET A 79 -10.24 -1.82 2.12
C MET A 79 -9.50 -3.17 2.09
N LEU A 80 -9.09 -3.67 3.25
CA LEU A 80 -8.45 -4.97 3.37
C LEU A 80 -9.37 -6.11 2.88
N GLU A 81 -10.63 -6.12 3.27
CA GLU A 81 -11.56 -7.20 2.92
C GLU A 81 -11.97 -7.17 1.45
N THR A 82 -12.31 -5.99 0.92
CA THR A 82 -12.77 -5.86 -0.49
C THR A 82 -11.67 -6.11 -1.52
N THR A 83 -10.40 -6.09 -1.11
CA THR A 83 -9.26 -6.36 -1.99
C THR A 83 -8.67 -7.76 -1.83
N LYS A 84 -9.20 -8.59 -0.93
CA LYS A 84 -8.61 -9.88 -0.53
C LYS A 84 -8.55 -10.93 -1.63
N ASN A 85 -9.56 -10.97 -2.50
CA ASN A 85 -9.73 -12.01 -3.51
C ASN A 85 -9.64 -11.46 -4.95
N LEU A 86 -8.90 -10.38 -5.15
CA LEU A 86 -8.67 -9.80 -6.46
C LEU A 86 -7.55 -10.54 -7.20
N THR A 87 -7.54 -10.42 -8.52
CA THR A 87 -6.40 -10.80 -9.36
C THR A 87 -5.26 -9.79 -9.21
N LEU A 88 -5.62 -8.51 -9.03
CA LEU A 88 -4.68 -7.46 -8.65
C LEU A 88 -4.10 -7.74 -7.26
N SER A 89 -2.77 -7.76 -7.15
CA SER A 89 -2.11 -7.85 -5.85
C SER A 89 -2.17 -6.49 -5.15
N VAL A 90 -2.89 -6.41 -4.02
CA VAL A 90 -3.02 -5.17 -3.26
C VAL A 90 -2.28 -5.31 -1.94
N TYR A 91 -1.26 -4.48 -1.76
CA TYR A 91 -0.48 -4.35 -0.54
C TYR A 91 -0.83 -3.03 0.16
N PHE A 92 -0.60 -2.98 1.45
CA PHE A 92 -1.02 -1.86 2.30
C PHE A 92 0.15 -1.26 3.07
N MET A 93 0.15 0.06 3.12
CA MET A 93 0.85 0.83 4.13
C MET A 93 -0.21 1.34 5.12
N LEU A 94 -0.02 1.13 6.43
CA LEU A 94 -0.98 1.57 7.43
C LEU A 94 -0.92 3.10 7.59
N PRO A 95 -2.05 3.79 7.71
CA PRO A 95 -2.10 5.24 7.85
C PRO A 95 -1.28 5.75 9.04
N SER A 96 -0.28 6.56 8.77
CA SER A 96 0.59 7.11 9.81
C SER A 96 -0.08 8.21 10.63
N CYS A 97 -0.87 9.04 9.95
CA CYS A 97 -1.44 10.26 10.50
C CYS A 97 -2.92 10.35 10.13
N VAL A 98 -3.79 10.00 11.07
CA VAL A 98 -5.25 10.17 10.99
C VAL A 98 -5.70 10.82 12.31
N PRO A 99 -6.03 12.10 12.28
CA PRO A 99 -5.83 13.09 11.22
C PRO A 99 -4.36 13.36 10.89
N ALA A 100 -4.09 14.12 9.81
CA ALA A 100 -2.73 14.48 9.41
C ALA A 100 -2.01 15.29 10.50
N THR A 101 -2.69 16.23 11.12
CA THR A 101 -2.20 17.00 12.28
C THR A 101 -3.29 17.15 13.33
N ASP A 102 -2.93 17.56 14.55
CA ASP A 102 -3.91 17.86 15.62
C ASP A 102 -4.78 19.12 15.31
N LEU A 103 -4.50 19.83 14.22
CA LEU A 103 -5.27 20.98 13.75
C LEU A 103 -6.34 20.60 12.73
N ASP A 104 -6.29 19.40 12.19
CA ASP A 104 -7.22 18.94 11.16
C ASP A 104 -8.45 18.30 11.80
N GLU A 105 -9.62 18.57 11.20
CA GLU A 105 -10.84 17.84 11.51
C GLU A 105 -10.84 16.48 10.83
N SER A 106 -11.28 15.45 11.53
CA SER A 106 -11.34 14.09 11.03
C SER A 106 -12.52 13.34 11.65
N GLY A 107 -13.07 12.38 10.90
CA GLY A 107 -14.09 11.46 11.40
C GLY A 107 -13.56 10.44 12.40
N ALA A 108 -12.24 10.24 12.45
CA ALA A 108 -11.59 9.29 13.34
C ALA A 108 -10.18 9.74 13.74
N VAL A 109 -9.69 9.15 14.82
CA VAL A 109 -8.28 9.27 15.26
C VAL A 109 -7.71 7.87 15.38
N LEU A 110 -6.61 7.58 14.69
CA LEU A 110 -5.93 6.29 14.77
C LEU A 110 -4.63 6.41 15.57
N ASN A 111 -4.53 5.63 16.64
CA ASN A 111 -3.33 5.55 17.46
C ASN A 111 -2.50 4.29 17.17
N ALA A 112 -1.31 4.20 17.76
CA ALA A 112 -0.39 3.08 17.54
C ALA A 112 -0.96 1.73 18.00
N GLU A 113 -1.68 1.69 19.11
CA GLU A 113 -2.25 0.47 19.67
C GLU A 113 -3.32 -0.14 18.73
N GLN A 114 -4.11 0.72 18.09
CA GLN A 114 -5.14 0.33 17.13
C GLN A 114 -4.54 -0.25 15.84
N LEU A 115 -3.40 0.28 15.38
CA LEU A 115 -2.73 -0.17 14.15
C LEU A 115 -1.88 -1.42 14.35
N ARG A 116 -1.37 -1.67 15.56
CA ARG A 116 -0.45 -2.78 15.85
C ARG A 116 -0.94 -4.16 15.38
N PRO A 117 -2.22 -4.55 15.57
CA PRO A 117 -2.70 -5.86 15.12
C PRO A 117 -2.59 -6.07 13.61
N TYR A 118 -2.69 -5.01 12.82
CA TYR A 118 -2.67 -5.08 11.37
C TYR A 118 -1.31 -5.44 10.77
N TYR A 119 -0.21 -5.23 11.51
CA TYR A 119 1.11 -5.68 11.07
C TYR A 119 1.23 -7.19 10.93
N GLY A 120 0.29 -7.96 11.46
CA GLY A 120 0.18 -9.40 11.26
C GLY A 120 -0.37 -9.83 9.90
N ASP A 121 -1.05 -8.96 9.15
CA ASP A 121 -1.49 -9.26 7.78
C ASP A 121 -0.26 -9.26 6.83
N PRO A 122 -0.05 -10.33 6.05
CA PRO A 122 1.09 -10.42 5.13
C PRO A 122 1.05 -9.39 4.01
N ARG A 123 -0.10 -8.79 3.71
CA ARG A 123 -0.25 -7.72 2.73
C ARG A 123 0.13 -6.35 3.29
N VAL A 124 0.22 -6.20 4.60
CA VAL A 124 0.67 -4.96 5.24
C VAL A 124 2.19 -4.91 5.20
N LEU A 125 2.73 -3.95 4.45
CA LEU A 125 4.17 -3.78 4.25
C LEU A 125 4.79 -2.85 5.29
N GLY A 126 4.04 -1.88 5.80
CA GLY A 126 4.60 -0.91 6.73
C GLY A 126 3.65 0.19 7.17
N LEU A 127 4.26 1.26 7.64
CA LEU A 127 3.62 2.52 8.01
C LEU A 127 3.72 3.48 6.81
N ALA A 128 2.58 4.03 6.42
CA ALA A 128 2.46 4.95 5.29
C ALA A 128 3.14 6.30 5.54
N GLU A 129 3.10 7.13 4.52
CA GLU A 129 3.71 8.44 4.49
C GLU A 129 3.50 9.26 5.79
N LEU A 130 4.62 9.66 6.40
CA LEU A 130 4.61 10.44 7.63
C LEU A 130 4.27 11.90 7.33
N MET A 131 2.97 12.19 7.11
CA MET A 131 2.48 13.53 6.75
C MET A 131 2.74 14.57 7.84
N ASN A 132 2.69 14.19 9.12
CA ASN A 132 3.03 15.06 10.22
C ASN A 132 4.55 15.19 10.39
N ALA A 133 5.20 15.78 9.39
CA ALA A 133 6.64 15.97 9.39
C ALA A 133 7.12 16.83 10.56
N TYR A 134 6.34 17.86 10.91
CA TYR A 134 6.64 18.74 12.05
C TYR A 134 6.64 17.99 13.39
N GLY A 135 5.63 17.18 13.64
CA GLY A 135 5.57 16.32 14.82
C GLY A 135 6.69 15.28 14.84
N THR A 136 7.05 14.73 13.67
CA THR A 136 8.15 13.78 13.55
C THR A 136 9.48 14.40 13.93
N VAL A 137 9.83 15.57 13.40
CA VAL A 137 11.06 16.31 13.71
C VAL A 137 11.13 16.70 15.18
N ARG A 138 9.99 17.01 15.80
CA ARG A 138 9.90 17.33 17.24
C ARG A 138 9.78 16.13 18.16
N CYS A 139 9.89 14.94 17.61
CA CYS A 139 9.84 13.69 18.36
C CYS A 139 8.51 13.52 19.13
N ASP A 140 7.38 13.85 18.50
CA ASP A 140 6.05 13.62 19.11
C ASP A 140 5.93 12.15 19.54
N PRO A 141 5.65 11.87 20.82
CA PRO A 141 5.58 10.50 21.33
C PRO A 141 4.56 9.61 20.61
N LYS A 142 3.43 10.19 20.15
CA LYS A 142 2.39 9.44 19.43
C LYS A 142 2.89 8.95 18.08
N ILE A 143 3.64 9.79 17.36
CA ILE A 143 4.23 9.45 16.07
C ILE A 143 5.37 8.46 16.25
N LEU A 144 6.26 8.73 17.20
CA LEU A 144 7.38 7.84 17.50
C LEU A 144 6.92 6.44 17.91
N GLN A 145 5.78 6.33 18.61
CA GLN A 145 5.24 5.02 18.96
C GLN A 145 4.80 4.23 17.74
N LYS A 146 4.13 4.87 16.77
CA LYS A 146 3.77 4.22 15.50
C LYS A 146 5.00 3.73 14.72
N ILE A 147 6.03 4.57 14.64
CA ILE A 147 7.31 4.22 13.99
C ILE A 147 7.95 3.01 14.68
N ARG A 148 8.00 2.99 16.01
CA ARG A 148 8.55 1.88 16.79
C ARG A 148 7.78 0.59 16.55
N ASP A 149 6.46 0.62 16.66
CA ASP A 149 5.61 -0.56 16.46
C ASP A 149 5.81 -1.14 15.06
N CYS A 150 5.91 -0.28 14.05
CA CYS A 150 6.18 -0.69 12.67
C CYS A 150 7.56 -1.35 12.53
N THR A 151 8.61 -0.71 13.06
CA THR A 151 9.99 -1.22 12.95
C THR A 151 10.21 -2.48 13.79
N GLU A 152 9.61 -2.59 14.97
CA GLU A 152 9.62 -3.80 15.80
C GLU A 152 8.90 -4.97 15.13
N ALA A 153 7.87 -4.70 14.32
CA ALA A 153 7.23 -5.70 13.48
C ALA A 153 8.05 -6.10 12.24
N GLY A 154 9.25 -5.52 12.06
CA GLY A 154 10.11 -5.77 10.90
C GLY A 154 9.58 -5.18 9.60
N LYS A 155 8.74 -4.16 9.68
CA LYS A 155 8.09 -3.49 8.55
C LYS A 155 8.79 -2.16 8.22
N ILE A 156 8.52 -1.62 7.03
CA ILE A 156 9.11 -0.37 6.55
C ILE A 156 8.28 0.84 6.97
N VAL A 157 8.93 2.00 7.03
CA VAL A 157 8.27 3.30 7.24
C VAL A 157 8.49 4.14 6.00
N ASP A 158 7.41 4.67 5.45
CA ASP A 158 7.45 5.58 4.30
C ASP A 158 7.42 7.04 4.78
N GLY A 159 7.92 7.95 3.94
CA GLY A 159 8.01 9.37 4.24
C GLY A 159 7.27 10.24 3.24
N HIS A 160 6.81 11.40 3.71
CA HIS A 160 6.22 12.44 2.86
C HIS A 160 7.00 13.77 2.96
N ALA A 161 7.50 14.07 4.18
CA ALA A 161 8.39 15.20 4.49
C ALA A 161 7.95 16.56 3.91
N PRO A 162 6.65 16.95 3.97
CA PRO A 162 6.21 18.22 3.46
C PRO A 162 6.85 19.36 4.26
N LEU A 163 7.23 20.43 3.56
CA LEU A 163 7.74 21.68 4.12
C LEU A 163 9.02 21.55 4.99
N LEU A 164 9.70 20.42 4.95
CA LEU A 164 10.99 20.27 5.64
C LEU A 164 12.11 20.94 4.85
N SER A 165 13.00 21.61 5.57
CA SER A 165 14.22 22.22 5.03
C SER A 165 15.46 21.49 5.51
N ASP A 166 16.63 21.81 4.95
CA ASP A 166 17.93 21.26 5.39
C ASP A 166 18.25 21.51 6.86
N LYS A 167 17.56 22.48 7.48
CA LYS A 167 17.71 22.81 8.91
C LYS A 167 16.93 21.85 9.83
N ASP A 168 16.02 21.07 9.29
CA ASP A 168 15.13 20.15 10.00
C ASP A 168 15.64 18.70 9.98
N ARG A 169 16.86 18.49 9.43
CA ARG A 169 17.54 17.19 9.33
C ARG A 169 18.43 16.90 10.54
#